data_a5ba7ff0994a452afcc94d51889141dd
#
_entry.id   a5ba7ff0994a452afcc94d51889141dd
#
_cell.length_a   1.000
_cell.length_b   1.000
_cell.length_c   1.000
_cell.angle_alpha   90.00
_cell.angle_beta   90.00
_cell.angle_gamma   90.00
#
_symmetry.space_group_name_H-M   'P 1'
#
loop_
_entity.id
_entity.type
_entity.pdbx_description
1 polymer ?
#
loop_
_entity_poly.entity_id
_entity_poly.type
_entity_poly.pdbx_seq_one_letter_code
_entity_poly.pdbx_strand_id
1 'polypeptide(L)'
;MTPPPDLSGRVALVTGASRGIGYFLARQLAAAGAHVVAVARTVGGLEELDDEIKAEAARSGKGSATLVPLDLTDMPALDRLGGSLNERWGKLDILVANAGVLGTISPIGHVEAKVFDKVMAVNLTSTWRLIRSVDPLLRKSDAGRAIIMSSGAAHSARAFWGPYAASKAAVEALARSWADETKGMALRVNSVNPGATRTAMRAQAMPGEDPMTLPHPSEVAAQILPLASPTLRETGLIFDVPKRRFVSYRMPD
;
A
#
# COMPACT_ATOMS: atom_id res chain seq x y z
N MET A 1 -7.21 6.07 22.12
CA MET A 1 -7.14 5.69 20.65
C MET A 1 -7.99 6.69 19.90
N THR A 2 -7.45 7.32 18.87
CA THR A 2 -8.25 8.20 18.00
C THR A 2 -9.32 7.35 17.30
N PRO A 3 -10.58 7.81 17.21
CA PRO A 3 -11.61 7.06 16.50
C PRO A 3 -11.20 6.85 15.03
N PRO A 4 -11.65 5.76 14.40
CA PRO A 4 -11.39 5.54 12.99
C PRO A 4 -11.94 6.70 12.15
N PRO A 5 -11.27 7.05 11.04
CA PRO A 5 -11.76 8.13 10.16
C PRO A 5 -13.12 7.74 9.56
N ASP A 6 -14.00 8.72 9.37
CA ASP A 6 -15.18 8.54 8.51
C ASP A 6 -14.75 8.70 7.04
N LEU A 7 -14.91 7.63 6.28
CA LEU A 7 -14.57 7.56 4.85
C LEU A 7 -15.79 7.39 3.96
N SER A 8 -16.98 7.69 4.47
CA SER A 8 -18.23 7.62 3.72
C SER A 8 -18.16 8.47 2.44
N GLY A 9 -18.54 7.88 1.30
CA GLY A 9 -18.49 8.52 -0.01
C GLY A 9 -17.08 8.63 -0.63
N ARG A 10 -16.04 8.04 -0.01
CA ARG A 10 -14.69 8.00 -0.52
C ARG A 10 -14.42 6.74 -1.32
N VAL A 11 -13.59 6.86 -2.36
CA VAL A 11 -13.12 5.74 -3.19
C VAL A 11 -11.67 5.46 -2.85
N ALA A 12 -11.38 4.22 -2.48
CA ALA A 12 -10.04 3.75 -2.13
C ALA A 12 -9.56 2.66 -3.09
N LEU A 13 -8.37 2.80 -3.65
CA LEU A 13 -7.69 1.78 -4.45
C LEU A 13 -6.62 1.11 -3.60
N VAL A 14 -6.71 -0.22 -3.43
CA VAL A 14 -5.76 -1.00 -2.63
C VAL A 14 -5.13 -2.08 -3.50
N THR A 15 -3.81 -2.06 -3.67
CA THR A 15 -3.07 -3.13 -4.36
C THR A 15 -2.56 -4.18 -3.39
N GLY A 16 -2.51 -5.45 -3.84
CA GLY A 16 -2.15 -6.56 -2.97
C GLY A 16 -3.22 -6.85 -1.91
N ALA A 17 -4.50 -6.65 -2.27
CA ALA A 17 -5.63 -6.74 -1.36
C ALA A 17 -6.07 -8.18 -1.02
N SER A 18 -5.50 -9.21 -1.66
CA SER A 18 -5.93 -10.61 -1.46
C SER A 18 -5.37 -11.28 -0.20
N ARG A 19 -4.44 -10.66 0.53
CA ARG A 19 -3.83 -11.22 1.75
C ARG A 19 -3.01 -10.19 2.54
N GLY A 20 -2.67 -10.55 3.77
CA GLY A 20 -1.74 -9.78 4.62
C GLY A 20 -2.24 -8.38 4.94
N ILE A 21 -1.33 -7.41 5.03
CA ILE A 21 -1.65 -6.04 5.43
C ILE A 21 -2.68 -5.41 4.48
N GLY A 22 -2.52 -5.61 3.16
CA GLY A 22 -3.43 -5.06 2.15
C GLY A 22 -4.87 -5.54 2.30
N TYR A 23 -5.06 -6.81 2.63
CA TYR A 23 -6.38 -7.41 2.88
C TYR A 23 -7.08 -6.75 4.08
N PHE A 24 -6.40 -6.70 5.22
CA PHE A 24 -7.00 -6.11 6.43
C PHE A 24 -7.18 -4.60 6.33
N LEU A 25 -6.29 -3.91 5.62
CA LEU A 25 -6.45 -2.47 5.39
C LEU A 25 -7.63 -2.18 4.44
N ALA A 26 -7.80 -2.97 3.37
CA ALA A 26 -8.96 -2.88 2.48
C ALA A 26 -10.28 -3.08 3.24
N ARG A 27 -10.34 -4.14 4.07
CA ARG A 27 -11.49 -4.41 4.93
C ARG A 27 -11.78 -3.27 5.91
N GLN A 28 -10.75 -2.71 6.55
CA GLN A 28 -10.92 -1.61 7.51
C GLN A 28 -11.31 -0.29 6.84
N LEU A 29 -10.80 -0.01 5.63
CA LEU A 29 -11.23 1.13 4.82
C LEU A 29 -12.72 1.01 4.46
N ALA A 30 -13.18 -0.19 4.07
CA ALA A 30 -14.59 -0.44 3.81
C ALA A 30 -15.43 -0.28 5.08
N ALA A 31 -15.02 -0.84 6.21
CA ALA A 31 -15.69 -0.68 7.50
C ALA A 31 -15.79 0.80 7.95
N ALA A 32 -14.82 1.62 7.55
CA ALA A 32 -14.85 3.07 7.74
C ALA A 32 -15.77 3.82 6.74
N GLY A 33 -16.40 3.13 5.80
CA GLY A 33 -17.38 3.67 4.86
C GLY A 33 -16.87 3.89 3.43
N ALA A 34 -15.61 3.57 3.12
CA ALA A 34 -15.10 3.72 1.77
C ALA A 34 -15.66 2.68 0.80
N HIS A 35 -15.76 3.04 -0.49
CA HIS A 35 -15.82 2.07 -1.57
C HIS A 35 -14.39 1.62 -1.92
N VAL A 36 -14.09 0.32 -1.79
CA VAL A 36 -12.74 -0.22 -1.99
C VAL A 36 -12.62 -0.88 -3.36
N VAL A 37 -11.73 -0.38 -4.20
CA VAL A 37 -11.28 -1.06 -5.42
C VAL A 37 -10.10 -1.95 -5.02
N ALA A 38 -10.38 -3.23 -4.89
CA ALA A 38 -9.42 -4.23 -4.41
C ALA A 38 -8.69 -4.90 -5.58
N VAL A 39 -7.38 -4.65 -5.69
CA VAL A 39 -6.53 -5.14 -6.79
C VAL A 39 -5.61 -6.23 -6.30
N ALA A 40 -5.66 -7.41 -6.90
CA ALA A 40 -4.71 -8.50 -6.69
C ALA A 40 -4.77 -9.50 -7.84
N ARG A 41 -3.79 -10.41 -7.92
CA ARG A 41 -3.77 -11.50 -8.91
C ARG A 41 -4.65 -12.68 -8.52
N THR A 42 -4.79 -12.93 -7.22
CA THR A 42 -5.48 -14.10 -6.67
C THR A 42 -6.96 -13.79 -6.51
N VAL A 43 -7.79 -14.38 -7.36
CA VAL A 43 -9.24 -14.16 -7.37
C VAL A 43 -9.87 -14.62 -6.06
N GLY A 44 -9.63 -15.85 -5.60
CA GLY A 44 -10.25 -16.37 -4.37
C GLY A 44 -10.00 -15.50 -3.13
N GLY A 45 -8.80 -14.93 -2.98
CA GLY A 45 -8.53 -14.01 -1.85
C GLY A 45 -9.20 -12.64 -2.00
N LEU A 46 -9.59 -12.24 -3.23
CA LEU A 46 -10.43 -11.06 -3.43
C LEU A 46 -11.90 -11.36 -3.14
N GLU A 47 -12.37 -12.53 -3.52
CA GLU A 47 -13.75 -13.00 -3.23
C GLU A 47 -13.98 -13.12 -1.72
N GLU A 48 -13.03 -13.73 -1.00
CA GLU A 48 -13.06 -13.80 0.46
C GLU A 48 -13.12 -12.40 1.11
N LEU A 49 -12.33 -11.45 0.62
CA LEU A 49 -12.37 -10.05 1.06
C LEU A 49 -13.75 -9.42 0.82
N ASP A 50 -14.34 -9.63 -0.35
CA ASP A 50 -15.64 -9.08 -0.72
C ASP A 50 -16.76 -9.64 0.15
N ASP A 51 -16.72 -10.95 0.42
CA ASP A 51 -17.69 -11.61 1.30
C ASP A 51 -17.63 -11.06 2.73
N GLU A 52 -16.42 -10.83 3.27
CA GLU A 52 -16.27 -10.19 4.58
C GLU A 52 -16.75 -8.74 4.58
N ILE A 53 -16.47 -7.97 3.52
CA ILE A 53 -16.94 -6.59 3.39
C ILE A 53 -18.47 -6.55 3.29
N LYS A 54 -19.10 -7.43 2.50
CA LYS A 54 -20.55 -7.55 2.39
C LYS A 54 -21.21 -7.92 3.72
N ALA A 55 -20.63 -8.89 4.44
CA ALA A 55 -21.13 -9.29 5.75
C ALA A 55 -21.07 -8.14 6.77
N GLU A 56 -20.00 -7.33 6.74
CA GLU A 56 -19.89 -6.14 7.59
C GLU A 56 -20.86 -5.04 7.15
N ALA A 57 -21.00 -4.80 5.85
CA ALA A 57 -21.93 -3.81 5.30
C ALA A 57 -23.38 -4.13 5.62
N ALA A 58 -23.76 -5.41 5.64
CA ALA A 58 -25.10 -5.85 6.06
C ALA A 58 -25.42 -5.49 7.52
N ARG A 59 -24.40 -5.39 8.39
CA ARG A 59 -24.54 -5.01 9.80
C ARG A 59 -24.46 -3.50 10.03
N SER A 60 -23.54 -2.83 9.36
CA SER A 60 -23.19 -1.43 9.60
C SER A 60 -23.85 -0.44 8.63
N GLY A 61 -24.35 -0.92 7.49
CA GLY A 61 -24.80 -0.09 6.37
C GLY A 61 -23.68 0.64 5.64
N LYS A 62 -22.41 0.28 5.88
CA LYS A 62 -21.23 1.00 5.36
C LYS A 62 -20.30 0.11 4.58
N GLY A 63 -19.64 0.73 3.57
CA GLY A 63 -18.58 0.14 2.78
C GLY A 63 -19.07 -0.79 1.68
N SER A 64 -18.24 -0.96 0.69
CA SER A 64 -18.45 -1.87 -0.44
C SER A 64 -17.14 -2.12 -1.16
N ALA A 65 -17.09 -3.12 -2.04
CA ALA A 65 -15.90 -3.40 -2.84
C ALA A 65 -16.20 -3.56 -4.33
N THR A 66 -15.18 -3.34 -5.14
CA THR A 66 -15.06 -3.76 -6.53
C THR A 66 -13.79 -4.56 -6.67
N LEU A 67 -13.89 -5.79 -7.11
CA LEU A 67 -12.75 -6.68 -7.30
C LEU A 67 -12.12 -6.47 -8.67
N VAL A 68 -10.82 -6.29 -8.71
CA VAL A 68 -10.04 -6.12 -9.94
C VAL A 68 -8.92 -7.15 -9.96
N PRO A 69 -9.15 -8.35 -10.54
CA PRO A 69 -8.10 -9.32 -10.79
C PRO A 69 -7.09 -8.74 -11.79
N LEU A 70 -5.87 -8.42 -11.32
CA LEU A 70 -4.85 -7.78 -12.14
C LEU A 70 -3.45 -8.20 -11.69
N ASP A 71 -2.60 -8.60 -12.64
CA ASP A 71 -1.16 -8.70 -12.41
C ASP A 71 -0.52 -7.31 -12.58
N LEU A 72 0.14 -6.84 -11.54
CA LEU A 72 0.79 -5.52 -11.56
C LEU A 72 2.02 -5.46 -12.49
N THR A 73 2.44 -6.59 -13.08
CA THR A 73 3.44 -6.62 -14.14
C THR A 73 2.83 -6.41 -15.53
N ASP A 74 1.50 -6.45 -15.67
CA ASP A 74 0.79 -6.01 -16.88
C ASP A 74 0.71 -4.48 -16.88
N MET A 75 1.79 -3.85 -17.34
CA MET A 75 1.91 -2.38 -17.34
C MET A 75 0.82 -1.69 -18.18
N PRO A 76 0.43 -2.20 -19.38
CA PRO A 76 -0.71 -1.65 -20.12
C PRO A 76 -2.03 -1.71 -19.34
N ALA A 77 -2.28 -2.76 -18.58
CA ALA A 77 -3.50 -2.87 -17.78
C ALA A 77 -3.50 -1.88 -16.61
N LEU A 78 -2.34 -1.61 -15.99
CA LEU A 78 -2.20 -0.54 -14.98
C LEU A 78 -2.51 0.84 -15.57
N ASP A 79 -2.03 1.13 -16.77
CA ASP A 79 -2.30 2.42 -17.42
C ASP A 79 -3.81 2.58 -17.74
N ARG A 80 -4.51 1.50 -18.11
CA ARG A 80 -5.97 1.51 -18.33
C ARG A 80 -6.79 1.63 -17.05
N LEU A 81 -6.24 1.18 -15.91
CA LEU A 81 -6.95 1.19 -14.63
C LEU A 81 -7.40 2.62 -14.24
N GLY A 82 -6.53 3.62 -14.42
CA GLY A 82 -6.89 5.02 -14.16
C GLY A 82 -8.05 5.51 -15.02
N GLY A 83 -8.09 5.13 -16.31
CA GLY A 83 -9.21 5.42 -17.21
C GLY A 83 -10.53 4.85 -16.68
N SER A 84 -10.55 3.56 -16.33
CA SER A 84 -11.73 2.88 -15.79
C SER A 84 -12.20 3.49 -14.45
N LEU A 85 -11.26 3.90 -13.58
CA LEU A 85 -11.59 4.59 -12.34
C LEU A 85 -12.21 5.97 -12.62
N ASN A 86 -11.67 6.71 -13.61
CA ASN A 86 -12.22 8.00 -13.99
C ASN A 86 -13.62 7.90 -14.57
N GLU A 87 -13.86 6.93 -15.44
CA GLU A 87 -15.19 6.69 -16.03
C GLU A 87 -16.24 6.38 -14.97
N ARG A 88 -15.86 5.59 -13.95
CA ARG A 88 -16.83 5.10 -12.96
C ARG A 88 -17.06 6.07 -11.80
N TRP A 89 -16.02 6.76 -11.32
CA TRP A 89 -16.08 7.59 -10.12
C TRP A 89 -15.65 9.05 -10.32
N GLY A 90 -14.98 9.37 -11.44
CA GLY A 90 -14.48 10.71 -11.75
C GLY A 90 -13.31 11.17 -10.90
N LYS A 91 -13.06 10.55 -9.74
CA LYS A 91 -12.00 10.84 -8.78
C LYS A 91 -11.51 9.57 -8.08
N LEU A 92 -10.39 9.70 -7.37
CA LEU A 92 -9.91 8.74 -6.39
C LEU A 92 -9.55 9.50 -5.11
N ASP A 93 -9.99 9.01 -3.95
CA ASP A 93 -9.70 9.68 -2.68
C ASP A 93 -8.50 9.06 -1.96
N ILE A 94 -8.33 7.74 -2.05
CA ILE A 94 -7.28 7.03 -1.32
C ILE A 94 -6.58 6.05 -2.26
N LEU A 95 -5.25 6.11 -2.29
CA LEU A 95 -4.38 5.09 -2.89
C LEU A 95 -3.62 4.37 -1.78
N VAL A 96 -3.68 3.04 -1.76
CA VAL A 96 -2.79 2.17 -0.99
C VAL A 96 -1.95 1.33 -1.95
N ALA A 97 -0.75 1.79 -2.27
CA ALA A 97 0.23 1.04 -3.06
C ALA A 97 0.97 0.06 -2.14
N ASN A 98 0.32 -1.09 -1.88
CA ASN A 98 0.78 -2.07 -0.89
C ASN A 98 1.43 -3.31 -1.52
N ALA A 99 1.08 -3.69 -2.72
CA ALA A 99 1.62 -4.88 -3.36
C ALA A 99 3.14 -4.89 -3.40
N GLY A 100 3.72 -6.08 -3.18
CA GLY A 100 5.16 -6.25 -3.25
C GLY A 100 5.56 -7.73 -3.15
N VAL A 101 6.77 -8.00 -3.57
CA VAL A 101 7.43 -9.31 -3.48
C VAL A 101 8.80 -9.16 -2.85
N LEU A 102 9.22 -10.18 -2.09
CA LEU A 102 10.52 -10.18 -1.40
C LEU A 102 11.68 -10.46 -2.36
N GLY A 103 11.46 -11.32 -3.35
CA GLY A 103 12.53 -11.93 -4.12
C GLY A 103 13.25 -13.03 -3.33
N THR A 104 14.51 -13.27 -3.67
CA THR A 104 15.36 -14.25 -3.00
C THR A 104 16.28 -13.54 -1.99
N ILE A 105 16.38 -14.07 -0.80
CA ILE A 105 17.37 -13.67 0.20
C ILE A 105 18.70 -14.36 -0.17
N SER A 106 19.65 -13.59 -0.69
CA SER A 106 20.88 -14.11 -1.29
C SER A 106 21.99 -13.05 -1.28
N PRO A 107 23.28 -13.45 -1.28
CA PRO A 107 24.38 -12.52 -1.57
C PRO A 107 24.11 -11.76 -2.87
N ILE A 108 24.38 -10.46 -2.89
CA ILE A 108 23.97 -9.59 -4.01
C ILE A 108 24.53 -10.04 -5.37
N GLY A 109 25.77 -10.56 -5.39
CA GLY A 109 26.39 -11.08 -6.59
C GLY A 109 25.83 -12.42 -7.08
N HIS A 110 24.97 -13.08 -6.30
CA HIS A 110 24.34 -14.36 -6.64
C HIS A 110 22.86 -14.23 -6.97
N VAL A 111 22.32 -13.02 -6.93
CA VAL A 111 20.93 -12.79 -7.31
C VAL A 111 20.76 -12.96 -8.81
N GLU A 112 19.88 -13.88 -9.22
CA GLU A 112 19.57 -14.07 -10.63
C GLU A 112 18.91 -12.82 -11.21
N ALA A 113 19.30 -12.41 -12.43
CA ALA A 113 18.76 -11.23 -13.10
C ALA A 113 17.22 -11.24 -13.16
N LYS A 114 16.61 -12.39 -13.51
CA LYS A 114 15.14 -12.53 -13.55
C LYS A 114 14.45 -12.27 -12.20
N VAL A 115 15.13 -12.59 -11.09
CA VAL A 115 14.59 -12.32 -9.73
C VAL A 115 14.67 -10.84 -9.42
N PHE A 116 15.81 -10.22 -9.73
CA PHE A 116 16.02 -8.77 -9.59
C PHE A 116 14.96 -8.00 -10.40
N ASP A 117 14.83 -8.33 -11.69
CA ASP A 117 13.88 -7.68 -12.60
C ASP A 117 12.45 -7.82 -12.10
N LYS A 118 12.05 -9.00 -11.61
CA LYS A 118 10.72 -9.22 -11.03
C LYS A 118 10.47 -8.36 -9.78
N VAL A 119 11.46 -8.25 -8.89
CA VAL A 119 11.33 -7.41 -7.69
C VAL A 119 11.17 -5.95 -8.08
N MET A 120 11.99 -5.46 -9.01
CA MET A 120 11.91 -4.09 -9.51
C MET A 120 10.59 -3.84 -10.25
N ALA A 121 10.17 -4.76 -11.11
CA ALA A 121 8.90 -4.64 -11.84
C ALA A 121 7.70 -4.54 -10.90
N VAL A 122 7.62 -5.45 -9.89
CA VAL A 122 6.46 -5.50 -8.97
C VAL A 122 6.52 -4.40 -7.92
N ASN A 123 7.69 -4.12 -7.31
CA ASN A 123 7.74 -3.21 -6.18
C ASN A 123 7.88 -1.74 -6.60
N LEU A 124 8.64 -1.47 -7.66
CA LEU A 124 8.98 -0.12 -8.09
C LEU A 124 8.21 0.31 -9.35
N THR A 125 8.41 -0.41 -10.47
CA THR A 125 7.86 0.02 -11.76
C THR A 125 6.34 0.05 -11.73
N SER A 126 5.70 -0.98 -11.15
CA SER A 126 4.24 -1.00 -11.01
C SER A 126 3.72 0.13 -10.12
N THR A 127 4.43 0.45 -9.02
CA THR A 127 4.07 1.57 -8.15
C THR A 127 4.15 2.90 -8.89
N TRP A 128 5.22 3.13 -9.65
CA TRP A 128 5.35 4.33 -10.49
C TRP A 128 4.25 4.42 -11.55
N ARG A 129 3.98 3.31 -12.27
CA ARG A 129 2.89 3.25 -13.25
C ARG A 129 1.53 3.53 -12.62
N LEU A 130 1.29 2.98 -11.45
CA LEU A 130 0.07 3.22 -10.69
C LEU A 130 -0.06 4.70 -10.31
N ILE A 131 1.00 5.31 -9.76
CA ILE A 131 1.03 6.76 -9.47
C ILE A 131 0.66 7.55 -10.72
N ARG A 132 1.35 7.32 -11.84
CA ARG A 132 1.08 7.98 -13.11
C ARG A 132 -0.38 7.83 -13.57
N SER A 133 -0.97 6.65 -13.39
CA SER A 133 -2.33 6.34 -13.79
C SER A 133 -3.38 7.05 -12.93
N VAL A 134 -3.13 7.20 -11.61
CA VAL A 134 -4.16 7.68 -10.67
C VAL A 134 -3.88 9.07 -10.08
N ASP A 135 -2.70 9.66 -10.25
CA ASP A 135 -2.38 11.01 -9.77
C ASP A 135 -3.41 12.06 -10.21
N PRO A 136 -3.86 12.11 -11.49
CA PRO A 136 -4.88 13.07 -11.90
C PRO A 136 -6.21 12.89 -11.15
N LEU A 137 -6.54 11.68 -10.73
CA LEU A 137 -7.76 11.37 -9.99
C LEU A 137 -7.65 11.76 -8.51
N LEU A 138 -6.49 11.51 -7.90
CA LEU A 138 -6.20 11.91 -6.51
C LEU A 138 -6.17 13.42 -6.35
N ARG A 139 -5.71 14.16 -7.38
CA ARG A 139 -5.74 15.63 -7.40
C ARG A 139 -7.16 16.20 -7.49
N LYS A 140 -8.13 15.45 -8.00
CA LYS A 140 -9.55 15.84 -8.03
C LYS A 140 -10.25 15.66 -6.68
N SER A 141 -9.66 14.90 -5.77
CA SER A 141 -10.21 14.74 -4.42
C SER A 141 -10.01 16.00 -3.59
N ASP A 142 -11.00 16.35 -2.80
CA ASP A 142 -10.92 17.42 -1.77
C ASP A 142 -9.95 17.06 -0.64
N ALA A 143 -9.60 15.77 -0.50
CA ALA A 143 -8.67 15.27 0.50
C ALA A 143 -8.00 13.96 0.02
N GLY A 144 -7.19 14.04 -1.05
CA GLY A 144 -6.47 12.89 -1.60
C GLY A 144 -5.43 12.32 -0.61
N ARG A 145 -5.32 11.00 -0.52
CA ARG A 145 -4.38 10.29 0.36
C ARG A 145 -3.65 9.21 -0.41
N ALA A 146 -2.33 9.27 -0.44
CA ALA A 146 -1.48 8.24 -1.04
C ALA A 146 -0.60 7.60 0.04
N ILE A 147 -0.79 6.31 0.25
CA ILE A 147 -0.11 5.48 1.24
C ILE A 147 0.78 4.50 0.48
N ILE A 148 2.09 4.70 0.53
CA ILE A 148 3.07 3.91 -0.21
C ILE A 148 3.77 2.96 0.75
N MET A 149 3.55 1.65 0.59
CA MET A 149 4.13 0.65 1.49
C MET A 149 5.63 0.46 1.23
N SER A 150 6.42 0.94 2.17
CA SER A 150 7.87 0.74 2.23
C SER A 150 8.24 -0.41 3.20
N SER A 151 9.40 -0.34 3.78
CA SER A 151 9.95 -1.30 4.74
C SER A 151 11.14 -0.70 5.47
N GLY A 152 11.40 -1.13 6.69
CA GLY A 152 12.67 -0.84 7.38
C GLY A 152 13.91 -1.32 6.61
N ALA A 153 13.75 -2.26 5.67
CA ALA A 153 14.82 -2.70 4.78
C ALA A 153 15.36 -1.58 3.87
N ALA A 154 14.53 -0.59 3.52
CA ALA A 154 14.95 0.58 2.74
C ALA A 154 16.12 1.35 3.40
N HIS A 155 16.18 1.34 4.72
CA HIS A 155 17.19 2.09 5.50
C HIS A 155 18.27 1.19 6.09
N SER A 156 17.92 -0.06 6.47
CA SER A 156 18.87 -0.97 7.10
C SER A 156 19.82 -1.63 6.10
N ALA A 157 19.38 -1.79 4.85
CA ALA A 157 20.12 -2.41 3.75
C ALA A 157 20.91 -3.67 4.18
N ARG A 158 20.27 -4.54 4.97
CA ARG A 158 20.91 -5.74 5.56
C ARG A 158 21.48 -6.64 4.47
N ALA A 159 22.56 -7.34 4.82
CA ALA A 159 23.12 -8.38 3.96
C ALA A 159 22.03 -9.33 3.45
N PHE A 160 22.13 -9.73 2.21
CA PHE A 160 21.21 -10.64 1.50
C PHE A 160 19.85 -10.06 1.08
N TRP A 161 19.51 -8.82 1.47
CA TRP A 161 18.23 -8.17 1.17
C TRP A 161 18.29 -7.21 -0.04
N GLY A 162 19.38 -7.22 -0.81
CA GLY A 162 19.74 -6.20 -1.80
C GLY A 162 18.59 -5.74 -2.71
N PRO A 163 18.00 -6.62 -3.56
CA PRO A 163 16.94 -6.19 -4.49
C PRO A 163 15.70 -5.61 -3.80
N TYR A 164 15.27 -6.25 -2.72
CA TYR A 164 14.11 -5.78 -1.94
C TYR A 164 14.39 -4.41 -1.30
N ALA A 165 15.53 -4.27 -0.62
CA ALA A 165 15.93 -3.01 0.02
C ALA A 165 16.03 -1.88 -1.01
N ALA A 166 16.70 -2.12 -2.15
CA ALA A 166 16.81 -1.16 -3.24
C ALA A 166 15.43 -0.73 -3.78
N SER A 167 14.53 -1.69 -4.01
CA SER A 167 13.17 -1.39 -4.49
C SER A 167 12.38 -0.53 -3.50
N LYS A 168 12.51 -0.80 -2.19
CA LYS A 168 11.79 -0.05 -1.15
C LYS A 168 12.41 1.34 -0.91
N ALA A 169 13.71 1.50 -1.00
CA ALA A 169 14.37 2.81 -1.00
C ALA A 169 13.94 3.67 -2.22
N ALA A 170 13.84 3.05 -3.39
CA ALA A 170 13.41 3.72 -4.61
C ALA A 170 11.95 4.21 -4.53
N VAL A 171 11.01 3.41 -4.00
CA VAL A 171 9.61 3.87 -3.85
C VAL A 171 9.48 4.98 -2.80
N GLU A 172 10.32 5.01 -1.77
CA GLU A 172 10.36 6.15 -0.84
C GLU A 172 10.84 7.42 -1.52
N ALA A 173 11.83 7.33 -2.42
CA ALA A 173 12.28 8.46 -3.21
C ALA A 173 11.17 9.00 -4.13
N LEU A 174 10.44 8.10 -4.82
CA LEU A 174 9.26 8.47 -5.62
C LEU A 174 8.17 9.14 -4.77
N ALA A 175 7.86 8.59 -3.61
CA ALA A 175 6.85 9.14 -2.73
C ALA A 175 7.20 10.56 -2.23
N ARG A 176 8.48 10.80 -1.91
CA ARG A 176 8.96 12.14 -1.52
C ARG A 176 8.86 13.15 -2.66
N SER A 177 9.33 12.77 -3.85
CA SER A 177 9.23 13.62 -5.04
C SER A 177 7.77 14.00 -5.30
N TRP A 178 6.89 13.01 -5.30
CA TRP A 178 5.46 13.23 -5.52
C TRP A 178 4.82 14.09 -4.42
N ALA A 179 5.21 13.91 -3.16
CA ALA A 179 4.75 14.75 -2.06
C ALA A 179 5.16 16.23 -2.23
N ASP A 180 6.38 16.47 -2.71
CA ASP A 180 6.87 17.83 -2.96
C ASP A 180 6.17 18.49 -4.17
N GLU A 181 5.96 17.73 -5.24
CA GLU A 181 5.19 18.16 -6.42
C GLU A 181 3.73 18.53 -6.08
N THR A 182 3.17 17.97 -5.00
CA THR A 182 1.77 18.17 -4.60
C THR A 182 1.61 18.98 -3.32
N LYS A 183 2.68 19.62 -2.83
CA LYS A 183 2.74 20.32 -1.53
C LYS A 183 1.68 21.41 -1.34
N GLY A 184 1.29 22.10 -2.41
CA GLY A 184 0.24 23.13 -2.39
C GLY A 184 -1.19 22.60 -2.58
N MET A 185 -1.37 21.27 -2.69
CA MET A 185 -2.67 20.65 -3.02
C MET A 185 -3.31 19.99 -1.79
N ALA A 186 -4.54 19.50 -1.96
CA ALA A 186 -5.24 18.71 -0.94
C ALA A 186 -4.70 17.27 -0.80
N LEU A 187 -3.84 16.82 -1.73
CA LEU A 187 -3.23 15.50 -1.72
C LEU A 187 -2.11 15.42 -0.66
N ARG A 188 -2.12 14.33 0.12
CA ARG A 188 -1.05 13.99 1.07
C ARG A 188 -0.45 12.64 0.68
N VAL A 189 0.86 12.60 0.51
CA VAL A 189 1.62 11.41 0.09
C VAL A 189 2.59 11.02 1.19
N ASN A 190 2.46 9.82 1.73
CA ASN A 190 3.35 9.33 2.78
C ASN A 190 3.77 7.89 2.51
N SER A 191 4.99 7.56 2.91
CA SER A 191 5.46 6.17 2.96
C SER A 191 5.11 5.54 4.30
N VAL A 192 5.04 4.20 4.35
CA VAL A 192 4.80 3.45 5.58
C VAL A 192 5.87 2.38 5.76
N ASN A 193 6.52 2.37 6.91
CA ASN A 193 7.26 1.21 7.39
C ASN A 193 6.35 0.39 8.31
N PRO A 194 5.82 -0.77 7.86
CA PRO A 194 4.92 -1.59 8.66
C PRO A 194 5.62 -2.36 9.79
N GLY A 195 6.96 -2.44 9.76
CA GLY A 195 7.74 -3.30 10.65
C GLY A 195 7.61 -4.79 10.31
N ALA A 196 8.14 -5.62 11.20
CA ALA A 196 7.94 -7.06 11.14
C ALA A 196 6.48 -7.40 11.45
N THR A 197 5.81 -8.09 10.52
CA THR A 197 4.37 -8.39 10.60
C THR A 197 4.15 -9.85 10.25
N ARG A 198 3.25 -10.54 10.93
CA ARG A 198 2.89 -11.95 10.72
C ARG A 198 2.25 -12.16 9.34
N THR A 199 3.08 -12.32 8.32
CA THR A 199 2.66 -12.50 6.92
C THR A 199 3.44 -13.64 6.27
N ALA A 200 2.91 -14.19 5.18
CA ALA A 200 3.63 -15.19 4.37
C ALA A 200 4.98 -14.64 3.85
N MET A 201 5.07 -13.35 3.53
CA MET A 201 6.34 -12.71 3.13
C MET A 201 7.35 -12.73 4.29
N ARG A 202 6.92 -12.49 5.52
CA ARG A 202 7.80 -12.54 6.69
C ARG A 202 8.27 -13.96 6.99
N ALA A 203 7.39 -14.94 6.91
CA ALA A 203 7.75 -16.35 7.06
C ALA A 203 8.77 -16.80 6.00
N GLN A 204 8.63 -16.33 4.76
CA GLN A 204 9.63 -16.56 3.71
C GLN A 204 10.98 -15.91 4.03
N ALA A 205 10.98 -14.69 4.59
CA ALA A 205 12.20 -13.95 4.89
C ALA A 205 12.94 -14.49 6.12
N MET A 206 12.21 -15.00 7.10
CA MET A 206 12.71 -15.41 8.42
C MET A 206 12.04 -16.73 8.86
N PRO A 207 12.38 -17.86 8.19
CA PRO A 207 11.66 -19.14 8.41
C PRO A 207 11.83 -19.73 9.82
N GLY A 208 12.81 -19.27 10.58
CA GLY A 208 13.03 -19.70 11.98
C GLY A 208 12.37 -18.81 13.04
N GLU A 209 11.68 -17.73 12.63
CA GLU A 209 11.05 -16.80 13.57
C GLU A 209 9.66 -17.32 13.99
N ASP A 210 9.37 -17.30 15.29
CA ASP A 210 8.04 -17.64 15.79
C ASP A 210 7.03 -16.54 15.34
N PRO A 211 6.06 -16.89 14.46
CA PRO A 211 5.10 -15.92 13.96
C PRO A 211 4.19 -15.34 15.06
N MET A 212 4.06 -16.02 16.21
CA MET A 212 3.23 -15.56 17.31
C MET A 212 3.85 -14.38 18.08
N THR A 213 5.15 -14.15 17.92
CA THR A 213 5.84 -12.97 18.48
C THR A 213 5.61 -11.70 17.67
N LEU A 214 5.01 -11.83 16.49
CA LEU A 214 4.79 -10.72 15.57
C LEU A 214 3.35 -10.20 15.61
N PRO A 215 3.14 -8.89 15.43
CA PRO A 215 1.80 -8.33 15.35
C PRO A 215 1.03 -8.95 14.18
N HIS A 216 -0.26 -9.17 14.40
CA HIS A 216 -1.15 -9.63 13.33
C HIS A 216 -1.33 -8.53 12.26
N PRO A 217 -1.49 -8.87 10.96
CA PRO A 217 -1.69 -7.86 9.91
C PRO A 217 -2.86 -6.90 10.16
N SER A 218 -3.91 -7.34 10.85
CA SER A 218 -5.04 -6.48 11.21
C SER A 218 -4.67 -5.37 12.20
N GLU A 219 -3.75 -5.65 13.13
CA GLU A 219 -3.26 -4.67 14.10
C GLU A 219 -2.39 -3.61 13.42
N VAL A 220 -1.56 -4.05 12.47
CA VAL A 220 -0.73 -3.16 11.64
C VAL A 220 -1.62 -2.29 10.74
N ALA A 221 -2.62 -2.89 10.09
CA ALA A 221 -3.61 -2.16 9.27
C ALA A 221 -4.36 -1.11 10.08
N ALA A 222 -4.76 -1.42 11.32
CA ALA A 222 -5.43 -0.47 12.21
C ALA A 222 -4.57 0.75 12.56
N GLN A 223 -3.25 0.60 12.60
CA GLN A 223 -2.33 1.71 12.79
C GLN A 223 -2.10 2.53 11.52
N ILE A 224 -2.28 1.93 10.34
CA ILE A 224 -2.14 2.60 9.05
C ILE A 224 -3.44 3.33 8.65
N LEU A 225 -4.60 2.82 9.03
CA LEU A 225 -5.91 3.38 8.68
C LEU A 225 -6.04 4.90 8.90
N PRO A 226 -5.52 5.51 9.99
CA PRO A 226 -5.57 6.96 10.19
C PRO A 226 -4.90 7.78 9.09
N LEU A 227 -3.96 7.20 8.32
CA LEU A 227 -3.32 7.89 7.20
C LEU A 227 -4.28 8.15 6.04
N ALA A 228 -5.42 7.45 6.01
CA ALA A 228 -6.50 7.69 5.07
C ALA A 228 -7.46 8.82 5.48
N SER A 229 -7.29 9.38 6.70
CA SER A 229 -8.17 10.45 7.22
C SER A 229 -8.16 11.70 6.33
N PRO A 230 -9.33 12.25 5.99
CA PRO A 230 -9.42 13.55 5.31
C PRO A 230 -8.77 14.70 6.08
N THR A 231 -8.58 14.55 7.39
CA THR A 231 -7.98 15.58 8.25
C THR A 231 -6.46 15.45 8.40
N LEU A 232 -5.85 14.40 7.82
CA LEU A 232 -4.38 14.22 7.84
C LEU A 232 -3.69 15.42 7.18
N ARG A 233 -2.67 15.97 7.84
CA ARG A 233 -1.89 17.12 7.35
C ARG A 233 -0.49 16.75 6.89
N GLU A 234 0.05 15.67 7.44
CA GLU A 234 1.39 15.17 7.16
C GLU A 234 1.52 14.73 5.71
N THR A 235 2.63 15.13 5.07
CA THR A 235 2.99 14.74 3.70
C THR A 235 4.52 14.68 3.55
N GLY A 236 5.01 13.80 2.68
CA GLY A 236 6.44 13.63 2.43
C GLY A 236 7.20 12.93 3.56
N LEU A 237 6.50 12.25 4.46
CA LEU A 237 7.08 11.60 5.63
C LEU A 237 6.95 10.07 5.55
N ILE A 238 7.65 9.38 6.46
CA ILE A 238 7.46 7.94 6.70
C ILE A 238 6.66 7.77 7.99
N PHE A 239 5.52 7.08 7.92
CA PHE A 239 4.86 6.59 9.12
C PHE A 239 5.52 5.27 9.55
N ASP A 240 6.21 5.30 10.68
CA ASP A 240 6.88 4.14 11.27
C ASP A 240 5.91 3.45 12.24
N VAL A 241 5.30 2.35 11.81
CA VAL A 241 4.30 1.62 12.59
C VAL A 241 4.87 1.13 13.93
N PRO A 242 6.06 0.51 14.02
CA PRO A 242 6.65 0.15 15.30
C PRO A 242 6.80 1.31 16.27
N LYS A 243 7.12 2.50 15.78
CA LYS A 243 7.28 3.72 16.61
C LYS A 243 5.97 4.51 16.77
N ARG A 244 4.92 4.14 16.04
CA ARG A 244 3.59 4.82 16.03
C ARG A 244 3.68 6.32 15.78
N ARG A 245 4.58 6.75 14.91
CA ARG A 245 4.79 8.17 14.59
C ARG A 245 5.33 8.38 13.18
N PHE A 246 5.13 9.57 12.68
CA PHE A 246 5.85 10.05 11.50
C PHE A 246 7.32 10.33 11.81
N VAL A 247 8.18 9.98 10.88
CA VAL A 247 9.61 10.29 10.88
C VAL A 247 9.99 10.97 9.57
N SER A 248 10.90 11.93 9.64
CA SER A 248 11.46 12.57 8.46
C SER A 248 12.58 11.71 7.86
N TYR A 249 12.79 11.87 6.58
CA TYR A 249 13.98 11.36 5.92
C TYR A 249 15.21 12.17 6.39
N ARG A 250 16.28 11.48 6.77
CA ARG A 250 17.55 12.15 7.05
C ARG A 250 18.25 12.48 5.74
N MET A 251 18.64 13.73 5.58
CA MET A 251 19.62 14.09 4.55
C MET A 251 21.00 13.60 5.03
N PRO A 252 21.87 13.12 4.13
CA PRO A 252 23.29 12.95 4.46
C PRO A 252 23.87 14.30 4.90
N ASP A 253 24.68 14.27 5.93
CA ASP A 253 25.46 15.44 6.40
C ASP A 253 26.52 15.79 5.37
#